data_ea0ae35df3a8bccfe00dd8d3fab19fd7
#
_entry.id   ea0ae35df3a8bccfe00dd8d3fab19fd7
#
_cell.length_a   1.000
_cell.length_b   1.000
_cell.length_c   1.000
_cell.angle_alpha   90.00
_cell.angle_beta   90.00
_cell.angle_gamma   90.00
#
_symmetry.space_group_name_H-M   'P 1'
#
loop_
_entity.id
_entity.type
_entity.pdbx_description
1 polymer ?
#
loop_
_entity_poly.entity_id
_entity_poly.type
_entity_poly.pdbx_seq_one_letter_code
_entity_poly.pdbx_strand_id
1 'polypeptide(L)'
;MNYLSSNIKFLKQQRKQTVAGRAQLSVVKEKHIKQAEKNSNNVTLPQLISFSQAFGLSIDALVNVDLATKYTIAKNIKLLVIDIDGVLTDGGMYYTENGDELKKFNTKDGLAIKRLVKNGMQIAFLSNGKNTALIQSRAKLLGVQKIYVGFEEKEKILDKWVKELKISYKNVAYVGDDVNDLKVIAKAGFSACPADAMDAIKQKATIILTRNGGDACVREMIDNYL
;
A
#
# COMPACT_ATOMS: atom_id res chain seq x y z
N MET A 1 -16.91 11.63 -9.60
CA MET A 1 -17.28 10.64 -10.66
C MET A 1 -17.56 9.35 -9.93
N ASN A 2 -18.61 8.61 -10.29
CA ASN A 2 -18.98 7.36 -9.57
C ASN A 2 -18.44 6.14 -10.34
N TYR A 3 -17.48 5.44 -9.78
CA TYR A 3 -16.83 4.27 -10.38
C TYR A 3 -17.44 2.93 -9.98
N LEU A 4 -18.50 2.89 -9.15
CA LEU A 4 -19.02 1.66 -8.56
C LEU A 4 -19.31 0.57 -9.61
N SER A 5 -20.01 0.92 -10.71
CA SER A 5 -20.38 -0.05 -11.75
C SER A 5 -19.15 -0.66 -12.45
N SER A 6 -18.17 0.17 -12.84
CA SER A 6 -16.92 -0.28 -13.45
C SER A 6 -16.08 -1.10 -12.48
N ASN A 7 -16.00 -0.67 -11.22
CA ASN A 7 -15.26 -1.38 -10.18
C ASN A 7 -15.86 -2.76 -9.87
N ILE A 8 -17.18 -2.89 -9.77
CA ILE A 8 -17.83 -4.20 -9.55
C ILE A 8 -17.56 -5.15 -10.72
N LYS A 9 -17.62 -4.67 -11.97
CA LYS A 9 -17.26 -5.48 -13.16
C LYS A 9 -15.80 -5.94 -13.08
N PHE A 10 -14.89 -5.01 -12.81
CA PHE A 10 -13.46 -5.29 -12.69
C PHE A 10 -13.17 -6.30 -11.58
N LEU A 11 -13.64 -6.06 -10.35
CA LEU A 11 -13.42 -6.91 -9.19
C LEU A 11 -13.99 -8.32 -9.39
N LYS A 12 -15.18 -8.44 -9.96
CA LYS A 12 -15.78 -9.72 -10.33
C LYS A 12 -14.90 -10.49 -11.31
N GLN A 13 -14.35 -9.83 -12.33
CA GLN A 13 -13.45 -10.46 -13.29
C GLN A 13 -12.16 -10.94 -12.62
N GLN A 14 -11.54 -10.12 -11.74
CA GLN A 14 -10.34 -10.50 -11.00
C GLN A 14 -10.60 -11.68 -10.06
N ARG A 15 -11.70 -11.66 -9.30
CA ARG A 15 -12.04 -12.73 -8.33
C ARG A 15 -12.40 -14.07 -8.99
N LYS A 16 -12.94 -14.07 -10.20
CA LYS A 16 -13.21 -15.31 -10.96
C LYS A 16 -11.94 -16.12 -11.30
N GLN A 17 -10.78 -15.48 -11.29
CA GLN A 17 -9.49 -16.12 -11.61
C GLN A 17 -8.95 -17.03 -10.51
N THR A 18 -9.46 -16.92 -9.27
CA THR A 18 -8.98 -17.72 -8.13
C THR A 18 -10.13 -18.46 -7.43
N VAL A 19 -9.83 -19.60 -6.80
CA VAL A 19 -10.81 -20.37 -6.01
C VAL A 19 -11.31 -19.55 -4.82
N ALA A 20 -10.38 -18.92 -4.07
CA ALA A 20 -10.71 -18.06 -2.93
C ALA A 20 -11.58 -16.86 -3.36
N GLY A 21 -11.28 -16.24 -4.51
CA GLY A 21 -12.06 -15.15 -5.04
C GLY A 21 -13.48 -15.55 -5.42
N ARG A 22 -13.68 -16.75 -5.99
CA ARG A 22 -15.02 -17.28 -6.28
C ARG A 22 -15.84 -17.50 -5.01
N ALA A 23 -15.22 -18.02 -3.95
CA ALA A 23 -15.86 -18.17 -2.64
C ALA A 23 -16.28 -16.83 -2.04
N GLN A 24 -15.45 -15.79 -2.16
CA GLN A 24 -15.83 -14.43 -1.72
C GLN A 24 -17.01 -13.85 -2.52
N LEU A 25 -17.08 -14.10 -3.81
CA LEU A 25 -18.22 -13.66 -4.62
C LEU A 25 -19.52 -14.37 -4.24
N SER A 26 -19.49 -15.59 -3.74
CA SER A 26 -20.69 -16.34 -3.32
C SER A 26 -21.40 -15.73 -2.10
N VAL A 27 -20.71 -14.89 -1.32
CA VAL A 27 -21.31 -14.16 -0.18
C VAL A 27 -22.29 -13.07 -0.63
N VAL A 28 -22.12 -12.58 -1.86
CA VAL A 28 -22.98 -11.54 -2.42
C VAL A 28 -23.98 -12.16 -3.40
N LYS A 29 -25.28 -11.85 -3.22
CA LYS A 29 -26.32 -12.34 -4.14
C LYS A 29 -26.01 -11.89 -5.60
N GLU A 30 -25.96 -12.82 -6.52
CA GLU A 30 -25.62 -12.55 -7.94
C GLU A 30 -26.50 -11.46 -8.58
N LYS A 31 -27.78 -11.41 -8.19
CA LYS A 31 -28.70 -10.37 -8.66
C LYS A 31 -28.24 -8.95 -8.27
N HIS A 32 -27.63 -8.77 -7.09
CA HIS A 32 -27.13 -7.46 -6.64
C HIS A 32 -25.87 -7.07 -7.44
N ILE A 33 -25.02 -8.03 -7.75
CA ILE A 33 -23.85 -7.79 -8.61
C ILE A 33 -24.31 -7.34 -10.00
N LYS A 34 -25.23 -8.07 -10.63
CA LYS A 34 -25.80 -7.71 -11.95
C LYS A 34 -26.48 -6.33 -11.94
N GLN A 35 -27.20 -6.00 -10.86
CA GLN A 35 -27.82 -4.69 -10.69
C GLN A 35 -26.75 -3.58 -10.62
N ALA A 36 -25.72 -3.73 -9.80
CA ALA A 36 -24.64 -2.76 -9.66
C ALA A 36 -23.83 -2.58 -10.95
N GLU A 37 -23.58 -3.66 -11.68
CA GLU A 37 -22.92 -3.63 -13.01
C GLU A 37 -23.73 -2.83 -14.05
N LYS A 38 -25.05 -2.86 -13.98
CA LYS A 38 -25.95 -2.19 -14.93
C LYS A 38 -26.18 -0.71 -14.56
N ASN A 39 -26.43 -0.43 -13.28
CA ASN A 39 -26.75 0.91 -12.79
C ASN A 39 -26.36 1.07 -11.31
N SER A 40 -25.28 1.83 -11.08
CA SER A 40 -24.80 2.10 -9.72
C SER A 40 -25.74 2.97 -8.87
N ASN A 41 -26.62 3.76 -9.51
CA ASN A 41 -27.52 4.67 -8.78
C ASN A 41 -28.62 3.92 -8.03
N ASN A 42 -28.90 2.67 -8.40
CA ASN A 42 -29.92 1.84 -7.77
C ASN A 42 -29.34 0.91 -6.68
N VAL A 43 -28.08 1.09 -6.30
CA VAL A 43 -27.44 0.28 -5.27
C VAL A 43 -27.73 0.89 -3.90
N THR A 44 -28.30 0.10 -2.99
CA THR A 44 -28.62 0.52 -1.63
C THR A 44 -27.40 0.47 -0.71
N LEU A 45 -27.45 1.20 0.41
CA LEU A 45 -26.37 1.17 1.41
C LEU A 45 -26.07 -0.26 1.94
N PRO A 46 -27.07 -1.11 2.27
CA PRO A 46 -26.78 -2.50 2.64
C PRO A 46 -26.06 -3.31 1.56
N GLN A 47 -26.34 -3.05 0.28
CA GLN A 47 -25.63 -3.68 -0.82
C GLN A 47 -24.18 -3.18 -0.94
N LEU A 48 -23.95 -1.87 -0.74
CA LEU A 48 -22.59 -1.31 -0.69
C LEU A 48 -21.77 -1.93 0.46
N ILE A 49 -22.36 -2.08 1.63
CA ILE A 49 -21.71 -2.75 2.76
C ILE A 49 -21.36 -4.20 2.41
N SER A 50 -22.30 -4.93 1.79
CA SER A 50 -22.05 -6.31 1.35
C SER A 50 -20.92 -6.41 0.32
N PHE A 51 -20.85 -5.48 -0.64
CA PHE A 51 -19.74 -5.40 -1.59
C PHE A 51 -18.41 -5.08 -0.90
N SER A 52 -18.42 -4.08 0.00
CA SER A 52 -17.25 -3.70 0.81
C SER A 52 -16.67 -4.90 1.54
N GLN A 53 -17.50 -5.66 2.24
CA GLN A 53 -17.09 -6.87 2.96
C GLN A 53 -16.57 -7.97 2.02
N ALA A 54 -17.30 -8.26 0.95
CA ALA A 54 -16.95 -9.32 0.00
C ALA A 54 -15.64 -9.04 -0.76
N PHE A 55 -15.38 -7.77 -1.08
CA PHE A 55 -14.16 -7.39 -1.79
C PHE A 55 -13.02 -6.96 -0.87
N GLY A 56 -13.27 -6.75 0.42
CA GLY A 56 -12.27 -6.25 1.38
C GLY A 56 -11.84 -4.82 1.07
N LEU A 57 -12.77 -3.99 0.60
CA LEU A 57 -12.52 -2.60 0.20
C LEU A 57 -13.47 -1.65 0.95
N SER A 58 -13.04 -0.43 1.19
CA SER A 58 -13.95 0.60 1.72
C SER A 58 -15.04 0.96 0.70
N ILE A 59 -16.18 1.45 1.18
CA ILE A 59 -17.25 1.96 0.31
C ILE A 59 -16.71 3.11 -0.55
N ASP A 60 -15.89 3.97 0.04
CA ASP A 60 -15.24 5.08 -0.68
C ASP A 60 -14.38 4.56 -1.85
N ALA A 61 -13.54 3.56 -1.62
CA ALA A 61 -12.75 2.94 -2.69
C ALA A 61 -13.63 2.35 -3.80
N LEU A 62 -14.75 1.71 -3.44
CA LEU A 62 -15.68 1.16 -4.42
C LEU A 62 -16.36 2.23 -5.28
N VAL A 63 -16.64 3.40 -4.72
CA VAL A 63 -17.46 4.45 -5.37
C VAL A 63 -16.61 5.51 -6.05
N ASN A 64 -15.55 5.98 -5.39
CA ASN A 64 -14.80 7.18 -5.78
C ASN A 64 -13.45 6.89 -6.45
N VAL A 65 -13.01 5.63 -6.46
CA VAL A 65 -11.70 5.24 -6.98
C VAL A 65 -11.86 4.42 -8.25
N ASP A 66 -11.10 4.75 -9.31
CA ASP A 66 -10.95 3.89 -10.49
C ASP A 66 -9.99 2.73 -10.20
N LEU A 67 -10.54 1.61 -9.70
CA LEU A 67 -9.75 0.45 -9.31
C LEU A 67 -9.09 -0.25 -10.50
N ALA A 68 -9.71 -0.23 -11.68
CA ALA A 68 -9.13 -0.84 -12.87
C ALA A 68 -7.86 -0.11 -13.32
N THR A 69 -7.92 1.22 -13.35
CA THR A 69 -6.75 2.05 -13.65
C THR A 69 -5.66 1.88 -12.58
N LYS A 70 -6.03 1.86 -11.30
CA LYS A 70 -5.07 1.65 -10.20
C LYS A 70 -4.39 0.29 -10.27
N TYR A 71 -5.13 -0.77 -10.53
CA TYR A 71 -4.57 -2.11 -10.70
C TYR A 71 -3.62 -2.20 -11.89
N THR A 72 -3.95 -1.52 -12.99
CA THR A 72 -3.07 -1.43 -14.16
C THR A 72 -1.79 -0.67 -13.84
N ILE A 73 -1.89 0.40 -13.05
CA ILE A 73 -0.74 1.16 -12.56
C ILE A 73 0.14 0.26 -11.68
N ALA A 74 -0.44 -0.46 -10.72
CA ALA A 74 0.30 -1.35 -9.82
C ALA A 74 1.11 -2.43 -10.58
N LYS A 75 0.56 -2.98 -11.67
CA LYS A 75 1.29 -3.93 -12.54
C LYS A 75 2.55 -3.35 -13.20
N ASN A 76 2.64 -2.04 -13.34
CA ASN A 76 3.78 -1.35 -13.92
C ASN A 76 4.82 -0.93 -12.88
N ILE A 77 4.60 -1.20 -11.60
CA ILE A 77 5.53 -0.86 -10.52
C ILE A 77 6.83 -1.66 -10.67
N LYS A 78 7.93 -0.95 -10.60
CA LYS A 78 9.29 -1.49 -10.66
C LYS A 78 10.07 -1.25 -9.37
N LEU A 79 9.67 -0.26 -8.58
CA LEU A 79 10.27 0.11 -7.30
C LEU A 79 9.18 0.28 -6.25
N LEU A 80 9.27 -0.47 -5.16
CA LEU A 80 8.48 -0.26 -3.94
C LEU A 80 9.36 0.46 -2.92
N VAL A 81 8.97 1.66 -2.53
CA VAL A 81 9.63 2.45 -1.48
C VAL A 81 8.77 2.43 -0.23
N ILE A 82 9.36 2.12 0.89
CA ILE A 82 8.68 1.92 2.17
C ILE A 82 9.32 2.81 3.22
N ASP A 83 8.52 3.61 3.90
CA ASP A 83 8.93 4.30 5.11
C ASP A 83 9.10 3.31 6.27
N ILE A 84 9.79 3.70 7.32
CA ILE A 84 10.09 2.85 8.46
C ILE A 84 9.15 3.14 9.63
N ASP A 85 9.21 4.36 10.17
CA ASP A 85 8.50 4.74 11.39
C ASP A 85 7.05 5.05 11.06
N GLY A 86 6.11 4.38 11.75
CA GLY A 86 4.68 4.48 11.43
C GLY A 86 4.22 3.62 10.25
N VAL A 87 5.13 2.92 9.53
CA VAL A 87 4.80 2.01 8.42
C VAL A 87 5.28 0.58 8.71
N LEU A 88 6.61 0.34 8.70
CA LEU A 88 7.18 -0.97 9.08
C LEU A 88 7.20 -1.19 10.59
N THR A 89 7.10 -0.12 11.36
CA THR A 89 6.93 -0.10 12.82
C THR A 89 5.60 0.59 13.17
N ASP A 90 5.24 0.52 14.44
CA ASP A 90 4.07 1.23 14.99
C ASP A 90 4.33 2.72 15.29
N GLY A 91 5.50 3.26 14.87
CA GLY A 91 5.90 4.63 15.15
C GLY A 91 6.34 4.89 16.60
N GLY A 92 6.17 3.91 17.49
CA GLY A 92 6.62 3.99 18.88
C GLY A 92 8.14 4.02 18.98
N MET A 93 8.65 4.90 19.83
CA MET A 93 10.09 5.05 20.09
C MET A 93 10.43 4.44 21.46
N TYR A 94 11.22 3.37 21.45
CA TYR A 94 11.69 2.67 22.64
C TYR A 94 13.16 2.98 22.85
N TYR A 95 13.51 3.53 24.01
CA TYR A 95 14.90 3.83 24.37
C TYR A 95 15.33 3.01 25.57
N THR A 96 16.59 2.55 25.56
CA THR A 96 17.25 2.01 26.73
C THR A 96 17.78 3.17 27.60
N GLU A 97 18.18 2.87 28.86
CA GLU A 97 18.83 3.85 29.74
C GLU A 97 20.14 4.41 29.15
N ASN A 98 20.78 3.67 28.24
CA ASN A 98 22.00 4.09 27.55
C ASN A 98 21.73 4.93 26.31
N GLY A 99 20.43 5.16 25.95
CA GLY A 99 20.04 5.92 24.79
C GLY A 99 19.97 5.12 23.49
N ASP A 100 20.11 3.78 23.55
CA ASP A 100 19.92 2.94 22.37
C ASP A 100 18.45 2.89 21.98
N GLU A 101 18.16 3.01 20.70
CA GLU A 101 16.82 2.94 20.15
C GLU A 101 16.48 1.49 19.72
N LEU A 102 15.30 1.04 20.13
CA LEU A 102 14.75 -0.27 19.70
C LEU A 102 13.55 -0.04 18.80
N LYS A 103 13.40 -0.87 17.76
CA LYS A 103 12.25 -0.84 16.85
C LYS A 103 11.60 -2.22 16.77
N LYS A 104 10.27 -2.23 16.86
CA LYS A 104 9.44 -3.43 16.68
C LYS A 104 8.99 -3.54 15.23
N PHE A 105 9.49 -4.56 14.50
CA PHE A 105 9.08 -4.89 13.15
C PHE A 105 8.11 -6.07 13.13
N ASN A 106 7.21 -6.09 12.14
CA ASN A 106 6.30 -7.20 11.93
C ASN A 106 6.93 -8.29 11.03
N THR A 107 6.82 -9.54 11.44
CA THR A 107 7.36 -10.67 10.66
C THR A 107 6.60 -10.92 9.37
N LYS A 108 5.29 -10.62 9.33
CA LYS A 108 4.44 -10.79 8.13
C LYS A 108 4.86 -9.84 7.01
N ASP A 109 5.20 -8.58 7.34
CA ASP A 109 5.76 -7.61 6.40
C ASP A 109 7.10 -8.10 5.86
N GLY A 110 7.98 -8.59 6.76
CA GLY A 110 9.27 -9.13 6.37
C GLY A 110 9.18 -10.31 5.39
N LEU A 111 8.22 -11.22 5.57
CA LEU A 111 7.98 -12.33 4.64
C LEU A 111 7.49 -11.86 3.27
N ALA A 112 6.58 -10.87 3.23
CA ALA A 112 6.08 -10.30 1.98
C ALA A 112 7.19 -9.59 1.21
N ILE A 113 7.99 -8.77 1.89
CA ILE A 113 9.15 -8.09 1.31
C ILE A 113 10.14 -9.10 0.72
N LYS A 114 10.53 -10.14 1.48
CA LYS A 114 11.44 -11.20 0.97
C LYS A 114 10.89 -11.88 -0.27
N ARG A 115 9.56 -12.14 -0.32
CA ARG A 115 8.91 -12.74 -1.48
C ARG A 115 9.03 -11.84 -2.72
N LEU A 116 8.78 -10.53 -2.58
CA LEU A 116 8.91 -9.59 -3.70
C LEU A 116 10.35 -9.46 -4.16
N VAL A 117 11.31 -9.35 -3.24
CA VAL A 117 12.74 -9.32 -3.58
C VAL A 117 13.15 -10.58 -4.36
N LYS A 118 12.73 -11.76 -3.90
CA LYS A 118 12.98 -13.04 -4.61
C LYS A 118 12.37 -13.04 -6.02
N ASN A 119 11.25 -12.36 -6.22
CA ASN A 119 10.58 -12.24 -7.52
C ASN A 119 11.18 -11.11 -8.40
N GLY A 120 12.28 -10.48 -7.99
CA GLY A 120 12.98 -9.46 -8.77
C GLY A 120 12.47 -8.03 -8.60
N MET A 121 11.52 -7.78 -7.70
CA MET A 121 11.05 -6.42 -7.40
C MET A 121 12.15 -5.62 -6.69
N GLN A 122 12.41 -4.41 -7.16
CA GLN A 122 13.27 -3.47 -6.46
C GLN A 122 12.53 -2.91 -5.24
N ILE A 123 13.15 -2.99 -4.06
CA ILE A 123 12.59 -2.44 -2.83
C ILE A 123 13.60 -1.48 -2.20
N ALA A 124 13.10 -0.38 -1.67
CA ALA A 124 13.90 0.61 -0.98
C ALA A 124 13.27 0.97 0.38
N PHE A 125 14.12 1.21 1.37
CA PHE A 125 13.75 1.82 2.66
C PHE A 125 14.16 3.28 2.68
N LEU A 126 13.23 4.16 3.04
CA LEU A 126 13.42 5.61 3.02
C LEU A 126 12.88 6.24 4.30
N SER A 127 13.77 6.55 5.24
CA SER A 127 13.42 7.03 6.57
C SER A 127 14.11 8.35 6.90
N ASN A 128 13.38 9.24 7.57
CA ASN A 128 13.93 10.43 8.23
C ASN A 128 14.28 10.11 9.68
N GLY A 129 15.34 9.34 9.89
CA GLY A 129 15.79 8.89 11.21
C GLY A 129 17.29 9.02 11.42
N LYS A 130 17.76 8.63 12.60
CA LYS A 130 19.17 8.65 12.98
C LYS A 130 19.82 7.28 13.00
N ASN A 131 19.05 6.23 13.28
CA ASN A 131 19.59 4.90 13.53
C ASN A 131 19.79 4.09 12.24
N THR A 132 20.83 4.45 11.51
CA THR A 132 21.17 3.82 10.22
C THR A 132 21.53 2.35 10.39
N ALA A 133 22.29 1.97 11.43
CA ALA A 133 22.77 0.60 11.61
C ALA A 133 21.64 -0.41 11.81
N LEU A 134 20.61 -0.07 12.59
CA LEU A 134 19.45 -0.92 12.83
C LEU A 134 18.68 -1.16 11.54
N ILE A 135 18.41 -0.10 10.77
CA ILE A 135 17.67 -0.19 9.50
C ILE A 135 18.48 -0.96 8.44
N GLN A 136 19.79 -0.74 8.36
CA GLN A 136 20.68 -1.50 7.47
C GLN A 136 20.67 -3.00 7.80
N SER A 137 20.72 -3.35 9.10
CA SER A 137 20.64 -4.75 9.55
C SER A 137 19.32 -5.38 9.12
N ARG A 138 18.19 -4.67 9.33
CA ARG A 138 16.87 -5.14 8.90
C ARG A 138 16.78 -5.31 7.40
N ALA A 139 17.25 -4.34 6.64
CA ALA A 139 17.24 -4.37 5.17
C ALA A 139 18.08 -5.53 4.62
N LYS A 140 19.29 -5.75 5.15
CA LYS A 140 20.16 -6.88 4.81
C LYS A 140 19.45 -8.21 5.02
N LEU A 141 18.79 -8.39 6.17
CA LEU A 141 18.02 -9.60 6.48
C LEU A 141 16.90 -9.87 5.47
N LEU A 142 16.30 -8.81 4.92
CA LEU A 142 15.19 -8.89 3.97
C LEU A 142 15.62 -8.90 2.50
N GLY A 143 16.91 -8.65 2.21
CA GLY A 143 17.45 -8.56 0.85
C GLY A 143 17.17 -7.20 0.17
N VAL A 144 16.81 -6.17 0.95
CA VAL A 144 16.60 -4.82 0.46
C VAL A 144 17.94 -4.12 0.27
N GLN A 145 18.22 -3.62 -0.95
CA GLN A 145 19.52 -3.06 -1.30
C GLN A 145 19.55 -1.53 -1.27
N LYS A 146 18.44 -0.86 -1.56
CA LYS A 146 18.35 0.60 -1.53
C LYS A 146 17.86 1.08 -0.18
N ILE A 147 18.69 1.85 0.51
CA ILE A 147 18.41 2.32 1.87
C ILE A 147 18.87 3.77 1.97
N TYR A 148 18.01 4.59 2.53
CA TYR A 148 18.38 5.90 3.01
C TYR A 148 17.82 6.13 4.40
N VAL A 149 18.66 6.56 5.32
CA VAL A 149 18.29 7.01 6.68
C VAL A 149 19.02 8.33 6.89
N GLY A 150 18.30 9.42 7.08
CA GLY A 150 18.91 10.75 7.23
C GLY A 150 17.87 11.87 7.14
N PHE A 151 18.35 13.11 7.04
CA PHE A 151 17.51 14.31 7.13
C PHE A 151 17.27 15.03 5.79
N GLU A 152 17.79 14.52 4.67
CA GLU A 152 17.43 15.07 3.36
C GLU A 152 15.93 14.85 3.09
N GLU A 153 15.32 15.74 2.33
CA GLU A 153 13.96 15.56 1.86
C GLU A 153 13.82 14.24 1.11
N LYS A 154 12.84 13.42 1.50
CA LYS A 154 12.59 12.09 0.90
C LYS A 154 12.42 12.16 -0.61
N GLU A 155 11.81 13.23 -1.10
CA GLU A 155 11.65 13.50 -2.54
C GLU A 155 13.00 13.55 -3.28
N LYS A 156 14.01 14.25 -2.75
CA LYS A 156 15.33 14.36 -3.38
C LYS A 156 16.05 13.02 -3.45
N ILE A 157 15.89 12.20 -2.43
CA ILE A 157 16.45 10.84 -2.42
C ILE A 157 15.75 9.98 -3.49
N LEU A 158 14.42 10.07 -3.57
CA LEU A 158 13.68 9.32 -4.57
C LEU A 158 14.00 9.77 -6.00
N ASP A 159 14.21 11.07 -6.24
CA ASP A 159 14.67 11.60 -7.55
C ASP A 159 16.00 10.95 -7.97
N LYS A 160 16.96 10.80 -7.03
CA LYS A 160 18.23 10.11 -7.30
C LYS A 160 17.99 8.64 -7.71
N TRP A 161 17.15 7.92 -6.97
CA TRP A 161 16.88 6.49 -7.25
C TRP A 161 16.12 6.27 -8.57
N VAL A 162 15.12 7.11 -8.86
CA VAL A 162 14.37 7.06 -10.13
C VAL A 162 15.31 7.26 -11.32
N LYS A 163 16.24 8.22 -11.22
CA LYS A 163 17.26 8.47 -12.25
C LYS A 163 18.24 7.30 -12.40
N GLU A 164 18.79 6.78 -11.30
CA GLU A 164 19.70 5.64 -11.30
C GLU A 164 19.09 4.39 -11.95
N LEU A 165 17.83 4.10 -11.59
CA LEU A 165 17.09 2.93 -12.08
C LEU A 165 16.56 3.12 -13.52
N LYS A 166 16.68 4.31 -14.09
CA LYS A 166 16.14 4.68 -15.41
C LYS A 166 14.65 4.37 -15.52
N ILE A 167 13.89 4.69 -14.46
CA ILE A 167 12.44 4.56 -14.37
C ILE A 167 11.79 5.93 -14.24
N SER A 168 10.47 5.97 -14.20
CA SER A 168 9.70 7.19 -13.91
C SER A 168 8.94 7.04 -12.59
N TYR A 169 8.44 8.13 -12.02
CA TYR A 169 7.56 8.10 -10.86
C TYR A 169 6.32 7.23 -11.04
N LYS A 170 5.83 7.07 -12.28
CA LYS A 170 4.74 6.13 -12.60
C LYS A 170 5.06 4.67 -12.29
N ASN A 171 6.35 4.34 -12.19
CA ASN A 171 6.82 3.00 -11.86
C ASN A 171 7.15 2.83 -10.36
N VAL A 172 6.87 3.84 -9.54
CA VAL A 172 7.13 3.82 -8.10
C VAL A 172 5.84 3.57 -7.34
N ALA A 173 5.86 2.59 -6.44
CA ALA A 173 4.91 2.47 -5.35
C ALA A 173 5.54 3.03 -4.07
N TYR A 174 4.78 3.77 -3.28
CA TYR A 174 5.25 4.35 -2.02
C TYR A 174 4.29 4.05 -0.87
N VAL A 175 4.83 3.71 0.29
CA VAL A 175 4.06 3.62 1.55
C VAL A 175 4.66 4.58 2.56
N GLY A 176 3.83 5.50 3.08
CA GLY A 176 4.21 6.48 4.09
C GLY A 176 3.02 6.86 4.96
N ASP A 177 3.28 7.49 6.10
CA ASP A 177 2.24 7.77 7.11
C ASP A 177 2.20 9.23 7.58
N ASP A 178 3.29 10.00 7.43
CA ASP A 178 3.38 11.34 8.01
C ASP A 178 3.72 12.42 6.97
N VAL A 179 3.61 13.67 7.36
CA VAL A 179 3.70 14.86 6.50
C VAL A 179 5.00 14.98 5.69
N ASN A 180 6.10 14.38 6.16
CA ASN A 180 7.36 14.30 5.43
C ASN A 180 7.28 13.40 4.18
N ASP A 181 6.21 12.60 4.03
CA ASP A 181 5.92 11.74 2.88
C ASP A 181 5.07 12.42 1.80
N LEU A 182 4.41 13.54 2.14
CA LEU A 182 3.42 14.17 1.26
C LEU A 182 3.90 14.41 -0.16
N LYS A 183 5.13 14.92 -0.32
CA LYS A 183 5.69 15.22 -1.65
C LYS A 183 5.92 13.96 -2.45
N VAL A 184 6.36 12.89 -1.80
CA VAL A 184 6.61 11.59 -2.45
C VAL A 184 5.30 10.90 -2.81
N ILE A 185 4.34 10.87 -1.88
CA ILE A 185 3.00 10.32 -2.09
C ILE A 185 2.30 10.99 -3.27
N ALA A 186 2.42 12.31 -3.39
CA ALA A 186 1.80 13.07 -4.47
C ALA A 186 2.40 12.76 -5.86
N LYS A 187 3.67 12.36 -5.93
CA LYS A 187 4.39 12.07 -7.19
C LYS A 187 4.37 10.60 -7.57
N ALA A 188 4.30 9.69 -6.61
CA ALA A 188 4.34 8.25 -6.86
C ALA A 188 3.18 7.81 -7.77
N GLY A 189 3.47 6.89 -8.69
CA GLY A 189 2.46 6.31 -9.59
C GLY A 189 1.41 5.50 -8.85
N PHE A 190 1.77 4.98 -7.68
CA PHE A 190 0.87 4.32 -6.75
C PHE A 190 1.33 4.61 -5.31
N SER A 191 0.43 4.99 -4.43
CA SER A 191 0.77 5.26 -3.04
C SER A 191 -0.25 4.64 -2.09
N ALA A 192 0.21 4.19 -0.94
CA ALA A 192 -0.61 3.69 0.14
C ALA A 192 -0.20 4.32 1.47
N CYS A 193 -1.10 4.32 2.43
CA CYS A 193 -0.79 4.66 3.80
C CYS A 193 -1.48 3.72 4.78
N PRO A 194 -0.93 3.49 5.99
CA PRO A 194 -1.59 2.74 7.05
C PRO A 194 -2.91 3.39 7.50
N ALA A 195 -3.76 2.61 8.18
CA ALA A 195 -5.06 3.09 8.67
C ALA A 195 -4.92 4.22 9.70
N ASP A 196 -3.83 4.25 10.44
CA ASP A 196 -3.50 5.24 11.47
C ASP A 196 -2.60 6.39 10.96
N ALA A 197 -2.34 6.47 9.65
CA ALA A 197 -1.59 7.59 9.07
C ALA A 197 -2.26 8.95 9.34
N MET A 198 -1.48 10.03 9.25
CA MET A 198 -1.99 11.38 9.38
C MET A 198 -3.05 11.71 8.32
N ASP A 199 -4.06 12.49 8.67
CA ASP A 199 -5.18 12.81 7.78
C ASP A 199 -4.73 13.46 6.47
N ALA A 200 -3.71 14.30 6.49
CA ALA A 200 -3.12 14.90 5.30
C ALA A 200 -2.59 13.85 4.30
N ILE A 201 -2.05 12.76 4.82
CA ILE A 201 -1.57 11.63 4.03
C ILE A 201 -2.74 10.83 3.46
N LYS A 202 -3.73 10.50 4.29
CA LYS A 202 -4.95 9.78 3.87
C LYS A 202 -5.68 10.47 2.72
N GLN A 203 -5.70 11.81 2.71
CA GLN A 203 -6.32 12.60 1.65
C GLN A 203 -5.55 12.54 0.31
N LYS A 204 -4.26 12.24 0.34
CA LYS A 204 -3.37 12.24 -0.84
C LYS A 204 -3.03 10.84 -1.34
N ALA A 205 -2.96 9.86 -0.44
CA ALA A 205 -2.63 8.49 -0.79
C ALA A 205 -3.67 7.89 -1.75
N THR A 206 -3.17 7.07 -2.67
CA THR A 206 -4.01 6.32 -3.61
C THR A 206 -4.92 5.33 -2.88
N ILE A 207 -4.39 4.69 -1.83
CA ILE A 207 -5.10 3.70 -1.02
C ILE A 207 -4.81 3.98 0.46
N ILE A 208 -5.85 3.90 1.28
CA ILE A 208 -5.73 3.76 2.73
C ILE A 208 -5.85 2.28 3.04
N LEU A 209 -4.82 1.72 3.67
CA LEU A 209 -4.80 0.32 4.09
C LEU A 209 -5.73 0.12 5.30
N THR A 210 -6.14 -1.11 5.55
CA THR A 210 -7.03 -1.44 6.69
C THR A 210 -6.25 -1.68 7.97
N ARG A 211 -4.93 -1.97 7.85
CA ARG A 211 -4.03 -2.25 8.96
C ARG A 211 -3.22 -1.01 9.34
N ASN A 212 -2.95 -0.89 10.63
CA ASN A 212 -2.07 0.13 11.18
C ASN A 212 -0.60 -0.12 10.85
N GLY A 213 0.21 0.92 10.98
CA GLY A 213 1.66 0.81 10.93
C GLY A 213 2.19 -0.24 11.92
N GLY A 214 3.19 -1.02 11.49
CA GLY A 214 3.73 -2.13 12.29
C GLY A 214 2.80 -3.33 12.51
N ASP A 215 1.56 -3.30 11.99
CA ASP A 215 0.60 -4.41 12.06
C ASP A 215 0.36 -5.09 10.69
N ALA A 216 1.41 -5.32 9.97
CA ALA A 216 1.37 -5.97 8.65
C ALA A 216 0.63 -5.17 7.56
N CYS A 217 0.67 -3.84 7.61
CA CYS A 217 0.10 -2.97 6.56
C CYS A 217 0.86 -3.10 5.23
N VAL A 218 2.18 -3.26 5.27
CA VAL A 218 2.99 -3.50 4.06
C VAL A 218 2.68 -4.85 3.46
N ARG A 219 2.45 -5.88 4.29
CA ARG A 219 1.97 -7.19 3.84
C ARG A 219 0.64 -7.07 3.11
N GLU A 220 -0.32 -6.31 3.67
CA GLU A 220 -1.61 -6.05 3.05
C GLU A 220 -1.46 -5.40 1.68
N MET A 221 -0.63 -4.35 1.57
CA MET A 221 -0.36 -3.68 0.30
C MET A 221 0.20 -4.64 -0.75
N ILE A 222 1.21 -5.42 -0.36
CA ILE A 222 1.87 -6.35 -1.28
C ILE A 222 0.90 -7.44 -1.76
N ASP A 223 0.12 -8.02 -0.87
CA ASP A 223 -0.78 -9.12 -1.23
C ASP A 223 -1.96 -8.67 -2.09
N ASN A 224 -2.40 -7.43 -1.94
CA ASN A 224 -3.58 -6.92 -2.64
C ASN A 224 -3.26 -6.16 -3.92
N TYR A 225 -2.03 -5.61 -4.07
CA TYR A 225 -1.74 -4.67 -5.16
C TYR A 225 -0.43 -4.94 -5.92
N LEU A 226 0.46 -5.76 -5.39
CA LEU A 226 1.76 -6.11 -5.99
C LEU A 226 2.00 -7.62 -6.07
#